data_5852c4e89b49f2d1d41b6f398d0c4399
#
_entry.id   5852c4e89b49f2d1d41b6f398d0c4399
#
_cell.length_a   1.000
_cell.length_b   1.000
_cell.length_c   1.000
_cell.angle_alpha   90.00
_cell.angle_beta   90.00
_cell.angle_gamma   90.00
#
_symmetry.space_group_name_H-M   'P 1'
#
loop_
_entity.id
_entity.type
_entity.pdbx_description
1 polymer ?
#
loop_
_entity_poly.entity_id
_entity_poly.type
_entity_poly.pdbx_seq_one_letter_code
_entity_poly.pdbx_strand_id
1 'polypeptide(L)'
;MSAEQLGATLDANLRALPTVIGLNNHMGSAFTGSAASCRRLCAWLEGMGFFVLDSLTTPDSQLGVQARALGMVSAVRDVFLDTRRQTPDILSALDQAAAKARAKGYAVA
;
A
#
# COMPACT_ATOMS: atom_id res chain seq x y z
N MET A 1 -14.53 11.58 5.01
CA MET A 1 -14.44 10.73 6.23
C MET A 1 -13.63 11.44 7.30
N SER A 2 -14.18 11.63 8.49
CA SER A 2 -13.45 12.20 9.62
C SER A 2 -12.41 11.21 10.17
N ALA A 3 -11.47 11.68 11.01
CA ALA A 3 -10.50 10.80 11.66
C ALA A 3 -11.19 9.75 12.58
N GLU A 4 -12.23 10.16 13.25
CA GLU A 4 -13.04 9.29 14.12
C GLU A 4 -13.76 8.20 13.32
N GLN A 5 -14.40 8.56 12.21
CA GLN A 5 -15.06 7.59 11.32
C GLN A 5 -14.06 6.61 10.71
N LEU A 6 -12.88 7.08 10.34
CA LEU A 6 -11.80 6.22 9.82
C LEU A 6 -11.36 5.21 10.89
N GLY A 7 -11.05 5.68 12.10
CA GLY A 7 -10.66 4.83 13.23
C GLY A 7 -11.72 3.77 13.55
N ALA A 8 -12.98 4.16 13.68
CA ALA A 8 -14.07 3.22 13.96
C ALA A 8 -14.23 2.14 12.87
N THR A 9 -14.06 2.53 11.60
CA THR A 9 -14.11 1.57 10.47
C THR A 9 -12.95 0.59 10.52
N LEU A 10 -11.73 1.07 10.78
CA LEU A 10 -10.54 0.24 10.88
C LEU A 10 -10.63 -0.70 12.08
N ASP A 11 -11.06 -0.23 13.24
CA ASP A 11 -11.26 -1.04 14.43
C ASP A 11 -12.27 -2.17 14.18
N ALA A 12 -13.37 -1.89 13.50
CA ALA A 12 -14.36 -2.90 13.15
C ALA A 12 -13.79 -3.97 12.22
N ASN A 13 -13.01 -3.57 11.22
CA ASN A 13 -12.35 -4.49 10.27
C ASN A 13 -11.30 -5.36 10.98
N LEU A 14 -10.49 -4.79 11.86
CA LEU A 14 -9.45 -5.52 12.58
C LEU A 14 -10.00 -6.52 13.59
N ARG A 15 -11.16 -6.26 14.19
CA ARG A 15 -11.84 -7.24 15.05
C ARG A 15 -12.18 -8.53 14.29
N ALA A 16 -12.46 -8.41 12.99
CA ALA A 16 -12.71 -9.57 12.14
C ALA A 16 -11.43 -10.32 11.72
N LEU A 17 -10.26 -9.68 11.82
CA LEU A 17 -8.96 -10.19 11.39
C LEU A 17 -7.89 -9.93 12.48
N PRO A 18 -7.94 -10.63 13.62
CA PRO A 18 -7.15 -10.28 14.81
C PRO A 18 -5.63 -10.54 14.68
N THR A 19 -5.20 -11.24 13.64
CA THR A 19 -3.78 -11.62 13.44
C THR A 19 -3.06 -10.77 12.37
N VAL A 20 -3.70 -9.73 11.84
CA VAL A 20 -3.06 -8.87 10.84
C VAL A 20 -1.96 -8.00 11.45
N ILE A 21 -0.89 -7.77 10.68
CA ILE A 21 0.28 -7.00 11.10
C ILE A 21 0.60 -5.85 10.14
N GLY A 22 -0.26 -5.61 9.15
CA GLY A 22 -0.06 -4.54 8.16
C GLY A 22 -1.30 -4.31 7.31
N LEU A 23 -1.21 -3.29 6.47
CA LEU A 23 -2.28 -2.87 5.58
C LEU A 23 -1.77 -2.68 4.16
N ASN A 24 -2.52 -3.20 3.20
CA ASN A 24 -2.38 -2.92 1.77
C ASN A 24 -3.65 -2.26 1.25
N ASN A 25 -3.52 -1.23 0.41
CA ASN A 25 -4.69 -0.64 -0.22
C ASN A 25 -5.08 -1.40 -1.47
N HIS A 26 -6.36 -1.69 -1.61
CA HIS A 26 -6.99 -2.18 -2.84
C HIS A 26 -7.87 -1.08 -3.39
N MET A 27 -7.58 -0.57 -4.61
CA MET A 27 -8.23 0.63 -5.17
C MET A 27 -8.09 1.87 -4.26
N GLY A 28 -9.09 2.74 -4.23
CA GLY A 28 -9.13 3.90 -3.31
C GLY A 28 -8.25 5.08 -3.75
N SER A 29 -8.04 5.29 -5.06
CA SER A 29 -7.18 6.35 -5.61
C SER A 29 -7.53 7.74 -5.10
N ALA A 30 -8.82 8.04 -4.90
CA ALA A 30 -9.24 9.33 -4.32
C ALA A 30 -8.79 9.49 -2.86
N PHE A 31 -8.75 8.40 -2.09
CA PHE A 31 -8.24 8.40 -0.72
C PHE A 31 -6.71 8.50 -0.70
N THR A 32 -6.04 7.63 -1.47
CA THR A 32 -4.57 7.58 -1.50
C THR A 32 -3.93 8.79 -2.18
N GLY A 33 -4.64 9.50 -3.06
CA GLY A 33 -4.23 10.79 -3.61
C GLY A 33 -4.28 11.96 -2.60
N SER A 34 -4.92 11.77 -1.44
CA SER A 34 -5.03 12.80 -0.40
C SER A 34 -3.96 12.62 0.68
N ALA A 35 -2.98 13.53 0.73
CA ALA A 35 -1.93 13.51 1.76
C ALA A 35 -2.51 13.57 3.18
N ALA A 36 -3.57 14.36 3.41
CA ALA A 36 -4.20 14.50 4.71
C ALA A 36 -4.90 13.19 5.15
N SER A 37 -5.55 12.49 4.21
CA SER A 37 -6.20 11.20 4.48
C SER A 37 -5.17 10.11 4.77
N CYS A 38 -4.12 10.02 3.96
CA CYS A 38 -3.03 9.07 4.15
C CYS A 38 -2.29 9.31 5.45
N ARG A 39 -2.02 10.57 5.82
CA ARG A 39 -1.37 10.90 7.09
C ARG A 39 -2.19 10.42 8.29
N ARG A 40 -3.51 10.62 8.28
CA ARG A 40 -4.40 10.16 9.35
C ARG A 40 -4.42 8.63 9.45
N LEU A 41 -4.49 7.95 8.32
CA LEU A 41 -4.42 6.49 8.27
C LEU A 41 -3.09 5.98 8.81
N CYS A 42 -1.97 6.51 8.32
CA CYS A 42 -0.64 6.10 8.74
C CYS A 42 -0.40 6.35 10.24
N ALA A 43 -0.83 7.49 10.77
CA ALA A 43 -0.71 7.79 12.19
C ALA A 43 -1.49 6.78 13.07
N TRP A 44 -2.66 6.34 12.60
CA TRP A 44 -3.43 5.31 13.29
C TRP A 44 -2.75 3.94 13.23
N LEU A 45 -2.22 3.56 12.06
CA LEU A 45 -1.53 2.28 11.85
C LEU A 45 -0.17 2.23 12.59
N GLU A 46 0.55 3.34 12.63
CA GLU A 46 1.85 3.48 13.32
C GLU A 46 1.69 3.20 14.81
N GLY A 47 0.65 3.76 15.46
CA GLY A 47 0.34 3.49 16.86
C GLY A 47 0.06 2.01 17.18
N MET A 48 -0.24 1.19 16.17
CA MET A 48 -0.42 -0.27 16.28
C MET A 48 0.80 -1.09 15.86
N GLY A 49 1.87 -0.45 15.39
CA GLY A 49 3.07 -1.13 14.89
C GLY A 49 2.88 -1.83 13.55
N PHE A 50 1.93 -1.39 12.73
CA PHE A 50 1.63 -2.01 11.44
C PHE A 50 2.58 -1.52 10.35
N PHE A 51 2.89 -2.41 9.39
CA PHE A 51 3.51 -1.99 8.13
C PHE A 51 2.46 -1.55 7.09
N VAL A 52 2.91 -0.83 6.08
CA VAL A 52 2.07 -0.36 4.97
C VAL A 52 2.64 -0.81 3.64
N LEU A 53 1.79 -1.37 2.78
CA LEU A 53 2.09 -1.64 1.38
C LEU A 53 1.21 -0.76 0.49
N ASP A 54 1.82 0.18 -0.22
CA ASP A 54 1.13 1.02 -1.19
C ASP A 54 1.06 0.33 -2.55
N SER A 55 -0.14 -0.07 -2.94
CA SER A 55 -0.39 -0.68 -4.27
C SER A 55 -0.26 0.30 -5.43
N LEU A 56 -0.03 1.59 -5.16
CA LEU A 56 0.16 2.64 -6.16
C LEU A 56 -0.94 2.63 -7.23
N THR A 57 -2.19 2.65 -6.80
CA THR A 57 -3.37 2.64 -7.69
C THR A 57 -3.59 3.97 -8.41
N THR A 58 -2.86 4.99 -8.02
CA THR A 58 -2.68 6.27 -8.72
C THR A 58 -1.21 6.67 -8.65
N PRO A 59 -0.63 7.29 -9.69
CA PRO A 59 0.74 7.81 -9.63
C PRO A 59 0.94 8.87 -8.55
N ASP A 60 -0.14 9.55 -8.15
CA ASP A 60 -0.13 10.60 -7.11
C ASP A 60 -0.34 10.03 -5.69
N SER A 61 -0.24 8.71 -5.49
CA SER A 61 -0.47 8.11 -4.18
C SER A 61 0.45 8.69 -3.11
N GLN A 62 -0.16 9.10 -2.01
CA GLN A 62 0.52 9.65 -0.84
C GLN A 62 0.72 8.60 0.26
N LEU A 63 0.17 7.39 0.11
CA LEU A 63 0.19 6.40 1.17
C LEU A 63 1.63 6.01 1.57
N GLY A 64 2.43 5.58 0.61
CA GLY A 64 3.83 5.24 0.87
C GLY A 64 4.68 6.46 1.29
N VAL A 65 4.34 7.66 0.80
CA VAL A 65 5.01 8.91 1.18
C VAL A 65 4.79 9.22 2.66
N GLN A 66 3.53 9.17 3.11
CA GLN A 66 3.18 9.49 4.50
C GLN A 66 3.66 8.39 5.47
N ALA A 67 3.63 7.11 5.07
CA ALA A 67 4.18 6.03 5.87
C ALA A 67 5.69 6.22 6.12
N ARG A 68 6.46 6.52 5.08
CA ARG A 68 7.90 6.82 5.22
C ARG A 68 8.16 8.06 6.08
N ALA A 69 7.36 9.10 5.93
CA ALA A 69 7.51 10.32 6.74
C ALA A 69 7.32 10.07 8.25
N LEU A 70 6.53 9.05 8.62
CA LEU A 70 6.34 8.61 10.01
C LEU A 70 7.35 7.53 10.44
N GLY A 71 8.31 7.14 9.59
CA GLY A 71 9.28 6.09 9.90
C GLY A 71 8.70 4.68 9.94
N MET A 72 7.51 4.45 9.37
CA MET A 72 6.88 3.15 9.31
C MET A 72 7.61 2.21 8.35
N VAL A 73 7.61 0.92 8.66
CA VAL A 73 7.98 -0.11 7.69
C VAL A 73 6.97 -0.05 6.54
N SER A 74 7.45 0.21 5.34
CA SER A 74 6.58 0.38 4.18
C SER A 74 7.26 -0.03 2.89
N ALA A 75 6.45 -0.50 1.94
CA ALA A 75 6.86 -0.75 0.57
C ALA A 75 5.84 -0.15 -0.40
N VAL A 76 6.27 0.04 -1.63
CA VAL A 76 5.44 0.52 -2.73
C VAL A 76 5.54 -0.48 -3.86
N ARG A 77 4.44 -0.75 -4.54
CA ARG A 77 4.43 -1.62 -5.70
C ARG A 77 5.39 -1.12 -6.80
N ASP A 78 6.20 -2.02 -7.29
CA ASP A 78 7.19 -1.75 -8.35
C ASP A 78 6.67 -2.04 -9.75
N VAL A 79 5.86 -3.09 -9.87
CA VAL A 79 5.34 -3.59 -11.15
C VAL A 79 3.89 -3.99 -10.98
N PHE A 80 3.06 -3.68 -11.96
CA PHE A 80 1.69 -4.18 -12.05
C PHE A 80 1.67 -5.35 -13.04
N LEU A 81 1.29 -6.55 -12.59
CA LEU A 81 1.43 -7.77 -13.40
C LEU A 81 0.34 -7.89 -14.48
N ASP A 82 -0.86 -7.45 -14.19
CA ASP A 82 -2.06 -7.70 -15.00
C ASP A 82 -2.68 -6.45 -15.63
N THR A 83 -1.90 -5.44 -15.91
CA THR A 83 -2.33 -4.28 -16.72
C THR A 83 -2.86 -4.74 -18.08
N ARG A 84 -2.19 -5.73 -18.67
CA ARG A 84 -2.66 -6.51 -19.82
C ARG A 84 -2.74 -7.98 -19.41
N ARG A 85 -3.90 -8.61 -19.65
CA ARG A 85 -4.20 -9.97 -19.17
C ARG A 85 -3.81 -11.06 -20.17
N GLN A 86 -2.89 -10.79 -21.08
CA GLN A 86 -2.32 -11.78 -21.98
C GLN A 86 -1.09 -12.42 -21.37
N THR A 87 -0.90 -13.71 -21.53
CA THR A 87 0.23 -14.44 -20.96
C THR A 87 1.59 -13.81 -21.26
N PRO A 88 1.91 -13.40 -22.52
CA PRO A 88 3.19 -12.75 -22.80
C PRO A 88 3.41 -11.45 -22.03
N ASP A 89 2.37 -10.64 -21.83
CA ASP A 89 2.45 -9.38 -21.12
C ASP A 89 2.69 -9.62 -19.62
N ILE A 90 2.03 -10.60 -19.02
CA ILE A 90 2.24 -10.99 -17.62
C ILE A 90 3.66 -11.53 -17.41
N LEU A 91 4.16 -12.38 -18.31
CA LEU A 91 5.53 -12.89 -18.23
C LEU A 91 6.56 -11.76 -18.36
N SER A 92 6.35 -10.80 -19.27
CA SER A 92 7.20 -9.62 -19.39
C SER A 92 7.19 -8.76 -18.11
N ALA A 93 6.04 -8.60 -17.47
CA ALA A 93 5.93 -7.89 -16.20
C ALA A 93 6.65 -8.62 -15.06
N LEU A 94 6.59 -9.95 -15.02
CA LEU A 94 7.35 -10.77 -14.07
C LEU A 94 8.86 -10.64 -14.28
N ASP A 95 9.32 -10.62 -15.52
CA ASP A 95 10.74 -10.39 -15.84
C ASP A 95 11.21 -9.00 -15.37
N GLN A 96 10.37 -7.97 -15.53
CA GLN A 96 10.65 -6.63 -15.01
C GLN A 96 10.74 -6.64 -13.47
N ALA A 97 9.83 -7.33 -12.78
CA ALA A 97 9.87 -7.47 -11.33
C ALA A 97 11.15 -8.19 -10.87
N ALA A 98 11.53 -9.27 -11.57
CA ALA A 98 12.76 -10.00 -11.29
C ALA A 98 14.03 -9.13 -11.52
N ALA A 99 14.04 -8.32 -12.58
CA ALA A 99 15.14 -7.39 -12.84
C ALA A 99 15.26 -6.32 -11.74
N LYS A 100 14.14 -5.75 -11.29
CA LYS A 100 14.13 -4.80 -10.17
C LYS A 100 14.59 -5.45 -8.87
N ALA A 101 14.14 -6.67 -8.58
CA ALA A 101 14.56 -7.41 -7.39
C ALA A 101 16.08 -7.69 -7.40
N ARG A 102 16.65 -8.04 -8.56
CA ARG A 102 18.12 -8.20 -8.70
C ARG A 102 18.87 -6.90 -8.46
N ALA A 103 18.33 -5.76 -8.91
CA ALA A 103 18.99 -4.47 -8.80
C ALA A 103 18.95 -3.88 -7.38
N LYS A 104 17.84 -4.05 -6.64
CA LYS A 104 17.64 -3.40 -5.32
C LYS A 104 17.42 -4.36 -4.15
N GLY A 105 17.49 -5.67 -4.39
CA GLY A 105 17.35 -6.71 -3.36
C GLY A 105 15.92 -7.21 -3.15
N TYR A 106 14.91 -6.51 -3.63
CA TYR A 106 13.49 -6.90 -3.55
C TYR A 106 12.67 -6.26 -4.65
N ALA A 107 11.49 -6.77 -4.92
CA ALA A 107 10.45 -6.11 -5.72
C ALA A 107 9.07 -6.52 -5.22
N VAL A 108 8.10 -5.61 -5.38
CA VAL A 108 6.68 -5.85 -5.11
C VAL A 108 5.94 -5.82 -6.44
N ALA A 109 5.18 -6.88 -6.75
CA ALA A 109 4.42 -7.01 -7.98
C ALA A 109 3.00 -7.49 -7.71
#